data_86cc60fde81dc55aab168ebe8f45c2e1
#
_entry.id   86cc60fde81dc55aab168ebe8f45c2e1
#
_cell.length_a   1.000
_cell.length_b   1.000
_cell.length_c   1.000
_cell.angle_alpha   90.00
_cell.angle_beta   90.00
_cell.angle_gamma   90.00
#
_symmetry.space_group_name_H-M   'P 1'
#
loop_
_entity.id
_entity.type
_entity.pdbx_description
1 polymer ?
#
loop_
_entity_poly.entity_id
_entity_poly.type
_entity_poly.pdbx_seq_one_letter_code
_entity_poly.pdbx_strand_id
1 'polypeptide(L)'
;TDDMYMEITEEETRADCRDLLLASIPLFEFPNEVIDITTNKDGEDVFTRNLTLEEQNILGMGMVQIWIQRQMSSIEVTRQKFSGADFKLTSQASHLKQLTALMTNVKDEYRRMLMIYSRHEIKDGKWKSTFGNMVKRMS
;
A
#
# COMPACT_ATOMS: atom_id res chain seq x y z
N THR A 1 -16.95 -5.74 -22.22
CA THR A 1 -15.94 -4.95 -21.45
C THR A 1 -15.70 -5.50 -20.05
N ASP A 2 -16.66 -6.19 -19.46
CA ASP A 2 -16.46 -6.88 -18.18
C ASP A 2 -15.70 -8.21 -18.33
N ASP A 3 -15.65 -8.76 -19.53
CA ASP A 3 -14.99 -10.03 -19.81
C ASP A 3 -13.45 -9.97 -19.75
N MET A 4 -12.85 -8.78 -19.86
CA MET A 4 -11.39 -8.62 -19.75
C MET A 4 -10.85 -8.83 -18.33
N TYR A 5 -11.68 -8.72 -17.32
CA TYR A 5 -11.27 -8.95 -15.92
C TYR A 5 -11.48 -10.40 -15.45
N MET A 6 -12.13 -11.23 -16.26
CA MET A 6 -12.43 -12.62 -15.93
C MET A 6 -11.32 -13.62 -16.31
N GLU A 7 -10.28 -13.18 -17.03
CA GLU A 7 -9.21 -14.06 -17.51
C GLU A 7 -7.91 -14.02 -16.68
N ILE A 8 -7.86 -13.22 -15.59
CA ILE A 8 -6.70 -13.22 -14.71
C ILE A 8 -6.76 -14.50 -13.86
N THR A 9 -5.78 -15.35 -14.03
CA THR A 9 -5.67 -16.58 -13.23
C THR A 9 -5.38 -16.26 -11.76
N GLU A 10 -5.70 -17.18 -10.86
CA GLU A 10 -5.38 -17.05 -9.44
C GLU A 10 -3.87 -16.86 -9.22
N GLU A 11 -3.05 -17.53 -10.01
CA GLU A 11 -1.59 -17.40 -9.95
C GLU A 11 -1.11 -16.00 -10.35
N GLU A 12 -1.68 -15.42 -11.41
CA GLU A 12 -1.37 -14.04 -11.83
C GLU A 12 -1.81 -13.03 -10.78
N THR A 13 -2.98 -13.22 -10.18
CA THR A 13 -3.45 -12.37 -9.09
C THR A 13 -2.53 -12.43 -7.87
N ARG A 14 -2.09 -13.63 -7.50
CA ARG A 14 -1.13 -13.80 -6.40
C ARG A 14 0.22 -13.16 -6.70
N ALA A 15 0.71 -13.31 -7.93
CA ALA A 15 1.96 -12.68 -8.37
C ALA A 15 1.87 -11.15 -8.33
N ASP A 16 0.77 -10.58 -8.80
CA ASP A 16 0.55 -9.13 -8.78
C ASP A 16 0.42 -8.59 -7.34
N CYS A 17 -0.33 -9.28 -6.48
CA CYS A 17 -0.40 -8.95 -5.06
C CYS A 17 0.96 -9.03 -4.36
N ARG A 18 1.78 -10.04 -4.71
CA ARG A 18 3.14 -10.16 -4.20
C ARG A 18 4.00 -8.97 -4.59
N ASP A 19 3.95 -8.57 -5.85
CA ASP A 19 4.70 -7.42 -6.35
C ASP A 19 4.27 -6.10 -5.67
N LEU A 20 2.97 -5.92 -5.45
CA LEU A 20 2.44 -4.79 -4.70
C LEU A 20 2.92 -4.81 -3.25
N LEU A 21 2.93 -5.96 -2.60
CA LEU A 21 3.41 -6.12 -1.24
C LEU A 21 4.90 -5.78 -1.12
N LEU A 22 5.73 -6.35 -1.99
CA LEU A 22 7.17 -6.08 -2.02
C LEU A 22 7.46 -4.59 -2.23
N ALA A 23 6.71 -3.94 -3.11
CA ALA A 23 6.84 -2.50 -3.34
C ALA A 23 6.33 -1.65 -2.17
N SER A 24 5.40 -2.17 -1.35
CA SER A 24 4.87 -1.45 -0.18
C SER A 24 5.82 -1.43 1.02
N ILE A 25 6.69 -2.43 1.14
CA ILE A 25 7.62 -2.55 2.27
C ILE A 25 8.53 -1.30 2.40
N PRO A 26 9.18 -0.79 1.34
CA PRO A 26 9.99 0.42 1.43
C PRO A 26 9.20 1.69 1.78
N LEU A 27 7.90 1.73 1.52
CA LEU A 27 7.04 2.86 1.90
C LEU A 27 6.85 2.95 3.42
N PHE A 28 6.98 1.83 4.11
CA PHE A 28 6.93 1.77 5.57
C PHE A 28 8.31 2.10 6.14
N GLU A 29 8.62 3.40 6.22
CA GLU A 29 9.96 3.93 6.46
C GLU A 29 10.56 3.54 7.83
N PHE A 30 9.75 3.48 8.88
CA PHE A 30 10.24 3.29 10.25
C PHE A 30 9.44 2.23 11.02
N PRO A 31 9.47 0.96 10.59
CA PRO A 31 8.90 -0.12 11.41
C PRO A 31 9.72 -0.29 12.70
N ASN A 32 9.09 -0.71 13.77
CA ASN A 32 9.77 -0.97 15.05
C ASN A 32 10.80 -2.10 14.94
N GLU A 33 10.50 -3.08 14.09
CA GLU A 33 11.40 -4.17 13.73
C GLU A 33 11.40 -4.33 12.21
N VAL A 34 12.50 -4.78 11.65
CA VAL A 34 12.67 -4.97 10.22
C VAL A 34 11.56 -5.89 9.67
N ILE A 35 10.95 -5.46 8.56
CA ILE A 35 9.97 -6.24 7.81
C ILE A 35 10.68 -6.83 6.61
N ASP A 36 10.80 -8.15 6.57
CA ASP A 36 11.47 -8.88 5.51
C ASP A 36 10.68 -10.14 5.14
N ILE A 37 10.88 -10.61 3.93
CA ILE A 37 10.22 -11.78 3.37
C ILE A 37 11.28 -12.82 3.02
N THR A 38 11.01 -14.06 3.35
CA THR A 38 11.81 -15.21 2.96
C THR A 38 10.92 -16.27 2.33
N THR A 39 11.52 -17.18 1.56
CA THR A 39 10.79 -18.31 0.99
C THR A 39 10.94 -19.51 1.92
N ASN A 40 9.82 -20.13 2.29
CA ASN A 40 9.82 -21.32 3.13
C ASN A 40 10.23 -22.57 2.33
N LYS A 41 10.30 -23.73 3.01
CA LYS A 41 10.68 -25.00 2.39
C LYS A 41 9.70 -25.47 1.32
N ASP A 42 8.47 -25.01 1.38
CA ASP A 42 7.39 -25.35 0.45
C ASP A 42 7.36 -24.40 -0.77
N GLY A 43 8.29 -23.45 -0.85
CA GLY A 43 8.39 -22.48 -1.93
C GLY A 43 7.45 -21.28 -1.78
N GLU A 44 6.83 -21.10 -0.60
CA GLU A 44 5.95 -19.99 -0.32
C GLU A 44 6.69 -18.83 0.33
N ASP A 45 6.33 -17.60 -0.05
CA ASP A 45 6.86 -16.40 0.59
C ASP A 45 6.18 -16.17 1.94
N VAL A 46 6.98 -16.02 2.95
CA VAL A 46 6.54 -15.78 4.33
C VAL A 46 7.33 -14.63 4.95
N PHE A 47 6.72 -13.88 5.83
CA PHE A 47 7.46 -12.91 6.62
C PHE A 47 8.41 -13.58 7.59
N THR A 48 9.58 -12.99 7.79
CA THR A 48 10.60 -13.51 8.71
C THR A 48 10.16 -13.46 10.17
N ARG A 49 9.14 -12.65 10.47
CA ARG A 49 8.50 -12.54 11.77
C ARG A 49 6.99 -12.35 11.64
N ASN A 50 6.28 -12.58 12.71
CA ASN A 50 4.85 -12.26 12.75
C ASN A 50 4.65 -10.74 12.80
N LEU A 51 3.91 -10.22 11.84
CA LEU A 51 3.52 -8.83 11.81
C LEU A 51 2.31 -8.59 12.71
N THR A 52 2.29 -7.44 13.38
CA THR A 52 1.09 -7.00 14.10
C THR A 52 -0.01 -6.65 13.09
N LEU A 53 -1.27 -6.68 13.54
CA LEU A 53 -2.39 -6.28 12.68
C LEU A 53 -2.24 -4.84 12.17
N GLU A 54 -1.70 -3.95 12.98
CA GLU A 54 -1.44 -2.56 12.58
C GLU A 54 -0.39 -2.49 11.46
N GLU A 55 0.69 -3.23 11.57
CA GLU A 55 1.71 -3.33 10.49
C GLU A 55 1.13 -3.92 9.21
N GLN A 56 0.29 -4.95 9.31
CA GLN A 56 -0.41 -5.53 8.16
C GLN A 56 -1.31 -4.50 7.47
N ASN A 57 -2.05 -3.71 8.23
CA ASN A 57 -2.92 -2.66 7.71
C ASN A 57 -2.12 -1.54 7.02
N ILE A 58 -0.98 -1.15 7.58
CA ILE A 58 -0.09 -0.16 6.97
C ILE A 58 0.45 -0.67 5.63
N LEU A 59 0.92 -1.92 5.58
CA LEU A 59 1.39 -2.53 4.34
C LEU A 59 0.27 -2.61 3.30
N GLY A 60 -0.93 -3.02 3.71
CA GLY A 60 -2.10 -3.07 2.83
C GLY A 60 -2.44 -1.71 2.24
N MET A 61 -2.40 -0.64 3.04
CA MET A 61 -2.63 0.72 2.55
C MET A 61 -1.50 1.18 1.61
N GLY A 62 -0.26 0.78 1.86
CA GLY A 62 0.86 0.99 0.94
C GLY A 62 0.64 0.29 -0.41
N MET A 63 0.15 -0.94 -0.41
CA MET A 63 -0.22 -1.67 -1.62
C MET A 63 -1.29 -0.93 -2.44
N VAL A 64 -2.31 -0.40 -1.78
CA VAL A 64 -3.36 0.41 -2.42
C VAL A 64 -2.77 1.66 -3.08
N GLN A 65 -1.86 2.37 -2.42
CA GLN A 65 -1.15 3.50 -3.00
C GLN A 65 -0.43 3.14 -4.31
N ILE A 66 0.30 2.05 -4.31
CA ILE A 66 1.08 1.60 -5.46
C ILE A 66 0.15 1.18 -6.59
N TRP A 67 -0.94 0.48 -6.27
CA TRP A 67 -1.95 0.10 -7.24
C TRP A 67 -2.59 1.32 -7.93
N ILE A 68 -3.00 2.34 -7.16
CA ILE A 68 -3.55 3.58 -7.70
C ILE A 68 -2.53 4.27 -8.60
N GLN A 69 -1.26 4.33 -8.18
CA GLN A 69 -0.18 4.92 -8.98
C GLN A 69 -0.01 4.21 -10.33
N ARG A 70 -0.10 2.89 -10.35
CA ARG A 70 -0.06 2.10 -11.59
C ARG A 70 -1.24 2.42 -12.50
N GLN A 71 -2.46 2.55 -11.94
CA GLN A 71 -3.65 2.91 -12.71
C GLN A 71 -3.52 4.31 -13.33
N MET A 72 -3.05 5.29 -12.57
CA MET A 72 -2.82 6.65 -13.06
C MET A 72 -1.80 6.67 -14.20
N SER A 73 -0.67 5.98 -14.05
CA SER A 73 0.37 5.88 -15.07
C SER A 73 -0.13 5.19 -16.34
N SER A 74 -0.94 4.15 -16.21
CA SER A 74 -1.56 3.46 -17.35
C SER A 74 -2.49 4.38 -18.15
N ILE A 75 -3.30 5.19 -17.47
CA ILE A 75 -4.21 6.15 -18.11
C ILE A 75 -3.42 7.24 -18.83
N GLU A 76 -2.35 7.76 -18.24
CA GLU A 76 -1.49 8.77 -18.86
C GLU A 76 -0.83 8.26 -20.14
N VAL A 77 -0.28 7.03 -20.11
CA VAL A 77 0.30 6.39 -21.29
C VAL A 77 -0.75 6.20 -22.38
N THR A 78 -1.96 5.79 -22.03
CA THR A 78 -3.06 5.62 -22.98
C THR A 78 -3.47 6.96 -23.60
N ARG A 79 -3.55 8.02 -22.81
CA ARG A 79 -3.84 9.38 -23.30
C ARG A 79 -2.79 9.86 -24.31
N GLN A 80 -1.52 9.63 -24.03
CA GLN A 80 -0.43 10.00 -24.95
C GLN A 80 -0.50 9.27 -26.28
N LYS A 81 -0.85 7.97 -26.25
CA LYS A 81 -0.96 7.15 -27.47
C LYS A 81 -2.18 7.48 -28.33
N PHE A 82 -3.28 7.93 -27.75
CA PHE A 82 -4.55 8.13 -28.40
C PHE A 82 -5.02 9.60 -28.40
N SER A 83 -4.09 10.54 -28.49
CA SER A 83 -4.35 11.99 -28.43
C SER A 83 -5.24 12.56 -29.55
N GLY A 84 -5.71 11.74 -30.52
CA GLY A 84 -6.60 12.16 -31.60
C GLY A 84 -8.09 11.81 -31.44
N ALA A 85 -8.51 11.19 -30.32
CA ALA A 85 -9.88 10.73 -30.13
C ALA A 85 -10.55 11.51 -28.96
N ASP A 86 -11.16 12.64 -29.24
CA ASP A 86 -11.71 13.61 -28.27
C ASP A 86 -12.68 13.01 -27.24
N PHE A 87 -13.49 12.04 -27.64
CA PHE A 87 -14.49 11.42 -26.75
C PHE A 87 -13.87 10.55 -25.65
N LYS A 88 -12.88 9.75 -26.00
CA LYS A 88 -12.16 8.89 -25.02
C LYS A 88 -11.28 9.70 -24.08
N LEU A 89 -10.72 10.82 -24.53
CA LEU A 89 -9.90 11.71 -23.73
C LEU A 89 -10.67 12.34 -22.57
N THR A 90 -11.91 12.77 -22.77
CA THR A 90 -12.73 13.37 -21.71
C THR A 90 -13.06 12.37 -20.61
N SER A 91 -13.45 11.15 -20.97
CA SER A 91 -13.71 10.07 -20.00
C SER A 91 -12.47 9.70 -19.18
N GLN A 92 -11.33 9.57 -19.84
CA GLN A 92 -10.06 9.25 -19.19
C GLN A 92 -9.57 10.37 -18.28
N ALA A 93 -9.76 11.65 -18.69
CA ALA A 93 -9.42 12.80 -17.85
C ALA A 93 -10.27 12.84 -16.56
N SER A 94 -11.57 12.54 -16.67
CA SER A 94 -12.46 12.42 -15.50
C SER A 94 -12.01 11.28 -14.56
N HIS A 95 -11.69 10.11 -15.12
CA HIS A 95 -11.21 8.97 -14.34
C HIS A 95 -9.88 9.27 -13.66
N LEU A 96 -8.94 9.90 -14.35
CA LEU A 96 -7.66 10.33 -13.78
C LEU A 96 -7.86 11.32 -12.63
N LYS A 97 -8.79 12.26 -12.75
CA LYS A 97 -9.14 13.21 -11.69
C LYS A 97 -9.68 12.50 -10.45
N GLN A 98 -10.54 11.50 -10.63
CA GLN A 98 -11.07 10.68 -9.53
C GLN A 98 -9.96 9.87 -8.84
N LEU A 99 -9.06 9.26 -9.59
CA LEU A 99 -7.91 8.53 -9.05
C LEU A 99 -6.95 9.45 -8.29
N THR A 100 -6.73 10.68 -8.79
CA THR A 100 -5.89 11.69 -8.11
C THR A 100 -6.49 12.08 -6.75
N ALA A 101 -7.81 12.29 -6.69
CA ALA A 101 -8.49 12.58 -5.43
C ALA A 101 -8.42 11.39 -4.46
N LEU A 102 -8.62 10.16 -4.95
CA LEU A 102 -8.48 8.94 -4.16
C LEU A 102 -7.04 8.78 -3.64
N MET A 103 -6.03 9.04 -4.47
CA MET A 103 -4.62 8.98 -4.07
C MET A 103 -4.32 9.95 -2.93
N THR A 104 -4.85 11.18 -2.99
CA THR A 104 -4.68 12.15 -1.91
C THR A 104 -5.25 11.63 -0.61
N ASN A 105 -6.47 11.10 -0.63
CA ASN A 105 -7.11 10.53 0.55
C ASN A 105 -6.35 9.32 1.12
N VAL A 106 -5.89 8.44 0.26
CA VAL A 106 -5.11 7.24 0.66
C VAL A 106 -3.77 7.65 1.28
N LYS A 107 -3.07 8.62 0.70
CA LYS A 107 -1.81 9.15 1.27
C LYS A 107 -2.01 9.79 2.63
N ASP A 108 -3.07 10.55 2.82
CA ASP A 108 -3.39 11.19 4.10
C ASP A 108 -3.71 10.14 5.16
N GLU A 109 -4.50 9.13 4.81
CA GLU A 109 -4.80 8.01 5.70
C GLU A 109 -3.54 7.21 6.05
N TYR A 110 -2.69 6.94 5.07
CA TYR A 110 -1.41 6.25 5.29
C TYR A 110 -0.50 7.01 6.27
N ARG A 111 -0.36 8.31 6.09
CA ARG A 111 0.40 9.17 7.02
C ARG A 111 -0.20 9.15 8.42
N ARG A 112 -1.54 9.19 8.52
CA ARG A 112 -2.23 9.08 9.80
C ARG A 112 -1.93 7.75 10.48
N MET A 113 -1.98 6.65 9.75
CA MET A 113 -1.66 5.31 10.27
C MET A 113 -0.22 5.23 10.76
N LEU A 114 0.75 5.74 9.99
CA LEU A 114 2.15 5.80 10.40
C LEU A 114 2.36 6.66 11.65
N MET A 115 1.66 7.78 11.76
CA MET A 115 1.74 8.65 12.95
C MET A 115 1.21 7.94 14.20
N ILE A 116 0.09 7.24 14.09
CA ILE A 116 -0.47 6.45 15.20
C ILE A 116 0.48 5.32 15.56
N TYR A 117 1.00 4.59 14.58
CA TYR A 117 1.95 3.51 14.79
C TYR A 117 3.22 4.00 15.51
N SER A 118 3.76 5.15 15.13
CA SER A 118 4.97 5.71 15.75
C SER A 118 4.80 6.06 17.23
N ARG A 119 3.56 6.23 17.69
CA ARG A 119 3.23 6.48 19.10
C ARG A 119 3.09 5.22 19.94
N HIS A 120 3.11 4.06 19.31
CA HIS A 120 3.06 2.76 19.98
C HIS A 120 4.46 2.17 20.10
N GLU A 121 4.76 1.64 21.27
CA GLU A 121 5.98 0.89 21.54
C GLU A 121 5.60 -0.51 21.99
N ILE A 122 6.26 -1.53 21.43
CA ILE A 122 6.09 -2.91 21.89
C ILE A 122 7.08 -3.13 23.03
N LYS A 123 6.56 -3.28 24.24
CA LYS A 123 7.32 -3.72 25.42
C LYS A 123 6.73 -4.99 25.97
N ASP A 124 7.54 -6.02 26.12
CA ASP A 124 7.15 -7.32 26.69
C ASP A 124 5.95 -7.97 25.97
N GLY A 125 5.90 -7.84 24.62
CA GLY A 125 4.80 -8.35 23.79
C GLY A 125 3.49 -7.59 23.91
N LYS A 126 3.46 -6.44 24.59
CA LYS A 126 2.28 -5.59 24.76
C LYS A 126 2.49 -4.20 24.16
N TRP A 127 1.46 -3.68 23.52
CA TRP A 127 1.44 -2.32 23.03
C TRP A 127 1.45 -1.31 24.19
N LYS A 128 2.41 -0.40 24.19
CA LYS A 128 2.44 0.75 25.09
C LYS A 128 2.55 2.03 24.29
N SER A 129 1.77 3.04 24.68
CA SER A 129 1.88 4.36 24.09
C SER A 129 3.17 5.04 24.53
N THR A 130 3.96 5.52 23.57
CA THR A 130 5.18 6.30 23.86
C THR A 130 4.88 7.63 24.53
N PHE A 131 3.65 8.16 24.34
CA PHE A 131 3.19 9.40 24.95
C PHE A 131 3.19 9.35 26.50
N GLY A 132 2.76 8.23 27.06
CA GLY A 132 2.78 8.02 28.52
C GLY A 132 4.20 8.03 29.12
N ASN A 133 5.20 7.61 28.35
CA ASN A 133 6.60 7.65 28.77
C ASN A 133 7.20 9.07 28.73
N MET A 134 6.78 9.89 27.77
CA MET A 134 7.19 11.30 27.71
C MET A 134 6.68 12.09 28.90
N VAL A 135 5.45 11.90 29.30
CA VAL A 135 4.84 12.56 30.46
C VAL A 135 5.55 12.16 31.76
N LYS A 136 5.95 10.90 31.91
CA LYS A 136 6.71 10.41 33.06
C LYS A 136 8.13 10.99 33.13
N ARG A 137 8.75 11.30 31.98
CA ARG A 137 10.10 11.92 31.95
C ARG A 137 10.06 13.42 32.23
N MET A 138 8.92 14.06 32.07
CA MET A 138 8.73 15.49 32.32
C MET A 138 8.29 15.79 33.75
N SER A 139 7.91 14.79 34.51
CA SER A 139 7.58 14.88 35.94
C SER A 139 8.76 14.38 36.82
#